data_c23996eff64eec9c80e859fd0cf40ce0
#
_entry.id   c23996eff64eec9c80e859fd0cf40ce0
#
_cell.length_a   1.000
_cell.length_b   1.000
_cell.length_c   1.000
_cell.angle_alpha   90.00
_cell.angle_beta   90.00
_cell.angle_gamma   90.00
#
_symmetry.space_group_name_H-M   'P 1'
#
loop_
_entity.id
_entity.type
_entity.pdbx_description
1 polymer ?
#
loop_
_entity_poly.entity_id
_entity_poly.type
_entity_poly.pdbx_seq_one_letter_code
_entity_poly.pdbx_strand_id
1 'polypeptide(L)'
;AGGDGTLGVAARALCNTETALAPFPAGTMNVFSREIGIRQDFDHALHVLNAGRPRDVDLFAFNGQPFLQMAGIGADARAVELTTWEMKKKWKAFAYVIAGARVCTERQPRLTLSTDDGRVVAGRSILFGNGRRYGGPLNFFAEADNDDGLLDAVVFKHSIPSIIGECLMAAVHGGFHSRRHGSLEY
;
A
#
# COMPACT_ATOMS: atom_id res chain seq x y z
N ALA A 1 11.16 -16.62 1.52
CA ALA A 1 11.16 -15.75 2.70
C ALA A 1 11.61 -14.35 2.32
N GLY A 2 10.95 -13.31 2.82
CA GLY A 2 11.30 -11.92 2.51
C GLY A 2 10.23 -10.93 2.97
N GLY A 3 10.46 -9.65 2.67
CA GLY A 3 9.48 -8.58 2.88
C GLY A 3 8.68 -8.27 1.61
N ASP A 4 7.89 -7.19 1.67
CA ASP A 4 6.99 -6.77 0.57
C ASP A 4 7.70 -6.62 -0.78
N GLY A 5 8.94 -6.07 -0.79
CA GLY A 5 9.73 -5.95 -2.02
C GLY A 5 10.07 -7.30 -2.66
N THR A 6 10.45 -8.30 -1.85
CA THR A 6 10.74 -9.67 -2.33
C THR A 6 9.46 -10.34 -2.86
N LEU A 7 8.35 -10.16 -2.15
CA LEU A 7 7.05 -10.67 -2.58
C LEU A 7 6.61 -10.03 -3.90
N GLY A 8 6.79 -8.73 -4.06
CA GLY A 8 6.46 -8.03 -5.30
C GLY A 8 7.25 -8.54 -6.52
N VAL A 9 8.54 -8.89 -6.33
CA VAL A 9 9.36 -9.51 -7.39
C VAL A 9 8.85 -10.91 -7.72
N ALA A 10 8.57 -11.73 -6.70
CA ALA A 10 8.05 -13.08 -6.89
C ALA A 10 6.67 -13.08 -7.56
N ALA A 11 5.75 -12.22 -7.10
CA ALA A 11 4.41 -12.09 -7.68
C ALA A 11 4.45 -11.72 -9.17
N ARG A 12 5.35 -10.80 -9.57
CA ARG A 12 5.55 -10.47 -10.98
C ARG A 12 6.01 -11.66 -11.83
N ALA A 13 6.92 -12.46 -11.28
CA ALA A 13 7.44 -13.63 -11.98
C ALA A 13 6.41 -14.77 -12.10
N LEU A 14 5.47 -14.83 -11.16
CA LEU A 14 4.44 -15.86 -11.07
C LEU A 14 3.09 -15.43 -11.66
N CYS A 15 2.98 -14.19 -12.11
CA CYS A 15 1.76 -13.66 -12.72
C CYS A 15 1.33 -14.52 -13.92
N ASN A 16 0.05 -14.91 -13.96
CA ASN A 16 -0.53 -15.79 -14.97
C ASN A 16 0.12 -17.20 -15.05
N THR A 17 0.65 -17.69 -13.93
CA THR A 17 1.12 -19.09 -13.82
C THR A 17 0.29 -19.85 -12.78
N GLU A 18 0.31 -21.19 -12.86
CA GLU A 18 -0.34 -22.08 -11.89
C GLU A 18 0.43 -22.22 -10.56
N THR A 19 1.54 -21.49 -10.40
CA THR A 19 2.40 -21.63 -9.23
C THR A 19 1.94 -20.71 -8.09
N ALA A 20 1.51 -21.29 -6.99
CA ALA A 20 1.13 -20.55 -5.80
C ALA A 20 2.33 -19.93 -5.08
N LEU A 21 2.18 -18.70 -4.59
CA LEU A 21 3.16 -17.99 -3.77
C LEU A 21 2.81 -18.13 -2.29
N ALA A 22 3.71 -18.72 -1.50
CA ALA A 22 3.58 -18.80 -0.04
C ALA A 22 4.52 -17.79 0.64
N PRO A 23 4.01 -16.71 1.25
CA PRO A 23 4.85 -15.72 1.92
C PRO A 23 5.41 -16.23 3.25
N PHE A 24 6.73 -16.06 3.45
CA PHE A 24 7.39 -16.14 4.75
C PHE A 24 7.82 -14.73 5.17
N PRO A 25 7.12 -14.06 6.09
CA PRO A 25 7.32 -12.66 6.41
C PRO A 25 8.60 -12.42 7.20
N ALA A 26 9.67 -12.03 6.51
CA ALA A 26 10.99 -11.73 7.07
C ALA A 26 11.41 -10.26 6.88
N GLY A 27 10.53 -9.42 6.38
CA GLY A 27 10.77 -7.98 6.21
C GLY A 27 10.38 -7.16 7.44
N THR A 28 10.46 -5.84 7.32
CA THR A 28 10.12 -4.91 8.41
C THR A 28 8.61 -4.72 8.56
N MET A 29 7.88 -4.50 7.49
CA MET A 29 6.46 -4.15 7.54
C MET A 29 5.57 -5.35 7.17
N ASN A 30 5.93 -6.11 6.15
CA ASN A 30 5.24 -7.32 5.67
C ASN A 30 3.73 -7.06 5.48
N VAL A 31 3.41 -5.98 4.75
CA VAL A 31 2.05 -5.46 4.60
C VAL A 31 1.14 -6.51 3.97
N PHE A 32 1.57 -7.09 2.85
CA PHE A 32 0.80 -8.12 2.15
C PHE A 32 0.62 -9.40 2.99
N SER A 33 1.68 -9.87 3.66
CA SER A 33 1.55 -11.05 4.53
C SER A 33 0.53 -10.82 5.64
N ARG A 34 0.50 -9.61 6.22
CA ARG A 34 -0.49 -9.21 7.23
C ARG A 34 -1.90 -9.11 6.65
N GLU A 35 -2.02 -8.63 5.40
CA GLU A 35 -3.30 -8.56 4.68
C GLU A 35 -3.97 -9.93 4.61
N ILE A 36 -3.22 -10.92 4.19
CA ILE A 36 -3.71 -12.30 4.06
C ILE A 36 -3.65 -13.11 5.36
N GLY A 37 -3.41 -12.45 6.51
CA GLY A 37 -3.46 -13.05 7.85
C GLY A 37 -2.24 -13.87 8.26
N ILE A 38 -1.12 -13.81 7.51
CA ILE A 38 0.12 -14.51 7.88
C ILE A 38 0.93 -13.64 8.86
N ARG A 39 1.06 -14.13 10.09
CA ARG A 39 1.84 -13.47 11.13
C ARG A 39 3.33 -13.59 10.89
N GLN A 40 4.11 -12.62 11.41
CA GLN A 40 5.57 -12.67 11.40
C GLN A 40 6.08 -13.64 12.47
N ASP A 41 5.75 -14.90 12.27
CA ASP A 41 6.04 -16.03 13.14
C ASP A 41 6.33 -17.22 12.24
N PHE A 42 7.45 -17.89 12.48
CA PHE A 42 7.91 -18.98 11.62
C PHE A 42 6.96 -20.18 11.65
N ASP A 43 6.53 -20.58 12.83
CA ASP A 43 5.67 -21.75 13.00
C ASP A 43 4.30 -21.51 12.38
N HIS A 44 3.76 -20.30 12.53
CA HIS A 44 2.52 -19.92 11.87
C HIS A 44 2.64 -19.91 10.35
N ALA A 45 3.73 -19.34 9.80
CA ALA A 45 3.94 -19.31 8.36
C ALA A 45 4.12 -20.75 7.79
N LEU A 46 4.82 -21.61 8.52
CA LEU A 46 4.97 -23.04 8.16
C LEU A 46 3.63 -23.78 8.24
N HIS A 47 2.82 -23.50 9.26
CA HIS A 47 1.48 -24.08 9.37
C HIS A 47 0.60 -23.68 8.18
N VAL A 48 0.61 -22.39 7.79
CA VAL A 48 -0.15 -21.91 6.63
C VAL A 48 0.33 -22.57 5.34
N LEU A 49 1.66 -22.76 5.16
CA LEU A 49 2.20 -23.45 4.00
C LEU A 49 1.71 -24.91 3.91
N ASN A 50 1.64 -25.62 5.05
CA ASN A 50 1.27 -27.03 5.09
C ASN A 50 -0.25 -27.27 5.05
N ALA A 51 -1.04 -26.42 5.66
CA ALA A 51 -2.48 -26.59 5.85
C ALA A 51 -3.33 -25.57 5.11
N GLY A 52 -2.71 -24.52 4.57
CA GLY A 52 -3.39 -23.47 3.83
C GLY A 52 -3.92 -23.93 2.48
N ARG A 53 -4.88 -23.16 1.96
CA ARG A 53 -5.40 -23.36 0.61
C ARG A 53 -4.96 -22.19 -0.26
N PRO A 54 -4.51 -22.42 -1.50
CA PRO A 54 -4.26 -21.33 -2.44
C PRO A 54 -5.56 -20.62 -2.75
N ARG A 55 -5.46 -19.32 -2.93
CA ARG A 55 -6.52 -18.45 -3.43
C ARG A 55 -5.95 -17.48 -4.45
N ASP A 56 -6.76 -17.02 -5.35
CA ASP A 56 -6.39 -15.99 -6.28
C ASP A 56 -6.32 -14.63 -5.56
N VAL A 57 -5.45 -13.78 -6.04
CA VAL A 57 -5.27 -12.40 -5.56
C VAL A 57 -5.07 -11.52 -6.78
N ASP A 58 -5.74 -10.39 -6.82
CA ASP A 58 -5.59 -9.42 -7.88
C ASP A 58 -4.17 -8.86 -7.94
N LEU A 59 -3.69 -8.65 -9.14
CA LEU A 59 -2.39 -8.04 -9.40
C LEU A 59 -2.59 -6.89 -10.38
N PHE A 60 -2.46 -5.67 -9.91
CA PHE A 60 -2.57 -4.48 -10.73
C PHE A 60 -1.22 -4.05 -11.30
N ALA A 61 -1.23 -3.25 -12.35
CA ALA A 61 -0.02 -2.74 -12.97
C ALA A 61 -0.03 -1.21 -13.05
N PHE A 62 1.10 -0.60 -12.70
CA PHE A 62 1.37 0.81 -12.90
C PHE A 62 2.44 0.99 -13.96
N ASN A 63 2.12 1.63 -15.09
CA ASN A 63 3.00 1.73 -16.26
C ASN A 63 3.59 0.38 -16.70
N GLY A 64 2.75 -0.66 -16.71
CA GLY A 64 3.16 -2.01 -17.06
C GLY A 64 4.00 -2.74 -16.00
N GLN A 65 4.22 -2.13 -14.84
CA GLN A 65 4.92 -2.75 -13.72
C GLN A 65 3.90 -3.28 -12.70
N PRO A 66 3.77 -4.60 -12.55
CA PRO A 66 2.83 -5.17 -11.60
C PRO A 66 3.17 -4.80 -10.15
N PHE A 67 2.14 -4.56 -9.34
CA PHE A 67 2.24 -4.40 -7.90
C PHE A 67 1.17 -5.22 -7.19
N LEU A 68 1.50 -5.69 -6.00
CA LEU A 68 0.68 -6.67 -5.26
C LEU A 68 -0.24 -6.00 -4.24
N GLN A 69 0.21 -4.96 -3.53
CA GLN A 69 -0.53 -4.40 -2.41
C GLN A 69 -0.90 -2.94 -2.60
N MET A 70 0.07 -2.11 -2.95
CA MET A 70 -0.17 -0.67 -3.05
C MET A 70 0.77 0.00 -4.05
N ALA A 71 0.32 1.14 -4.57
CA ALA A 71 1.14 2.06 -5.35
C ALA A 71 0.82 3.51 -4.94
N GLY A 72 1.79 4.39 -5.05
CA GLY A 72 1.61 5.80 -4.72
C GLY A 72 2.18 6.73 -5.78
N ILE A 73 1.57 7.89 -5.96
CA ILE A 73 2.05 8.96 -6.84
C ILE A 73 2.06 10.26 -6.03
N GLY A 74 3.10 11.07 -6.21
CA GLY A 74 3.25 12.34 -5.51
C GLY A 74 3.97 12.19 -4.18
N ALA A 75 3.40 12.70 -3.09
CA ALA A 75 4.05 12.77 -1.78
C ALA A 75 4.51 11.42 -1.24
N ASP A 76 3.69 10.39 -1.38
CA ASP A 76 4.01 9.04 -0.91
C ASP A 76 5.20 8.45 -1.68
N ALA A 77 5.16 8.47 -3.01
CA ALA A 77 6.25 8.00 -3.84
C ALA A 77 7.56 8.72 -3.51
N ARG A 78 7.48 10.04 -3.31
CA ARG A 78 8.64 10.85 -2.95
C ARG A 78 9.19 10.52 -1.55
N ALA A 79 8.33 10.24 -0.58
CA ALA A 79 8.75 9.79 0.75
C ALA A 79 9.45 8.42 0.69
N VAL A 80 8.93 7.50 -0.11
CA VAL A 80 9.57 6.19 -0.34
C VAL A 80 10.93 6.34 -1.01
N GLU A 81 11.04 7.19 -2.03
CA GLU A 81 12.30 7.49 -2.75
C GLU A 81 13.37 8.10 -1.80
N LEU A 82 12.97 9.04 -0.94
CA LEU A 82 13.87 9.65 0.05
C LEU A 82 14.27 8.70 1.17
N THR A 83 13.58 7.58 1.32
CA THR A 83 13.86 6.59 2.37
C THR A 83 14.88 5.58 1.89
N THR A 84 16.16 5.86 2.08
CA THR A 84 17.26 4.97 1.66
C THR A 84 17.30 3.67 2.47
N TRP A 85 17.96 2.64 1.91
CA TRP A 85 18.14 1.36 2.60
C TRP A 85 18.87 1.52 3.95
N GLU A 86 19.87 2.40 4.00
CA GLU A 86 20.63 2.71 5.22
C GLU A 86 19.77 3.37 6.30
N MET A 87 18.89 4.29 5.89
CA MET A 87 17.90 4.88 6.79
C MET A 87 16.93 3.83 7.33
N LYS A 88 16.42 2.93 6.48
CA LYS A 88 15.55 1.82 6.91
C LYS A 88 16.24 0.90 7.91
N LYS A 89 17.51 0.56 7.67
CA LYS A 89 18.30 -0.29 8.58
C LYS A 89 18.51 0.37 9.95
N LYS A 90 18.76 1.68 9.98
CA LYS A 90 19.07 2.42 11.21
C LYS A 90 17.83 2.87 11.97
N TRP A 91 16.82 3.35 11.27
CA TRP A 91 15.66 4.06 11.85
C TRP A 91 14.33 3.33 11.68
N LYS A 92 14.30 2.19 10.97
CA LYS A 92 13.08 1.39 10.71
C LYS A 92 11.90 2.27 10.26
N ALA A 93 10.76 2.20 10.95
CA ALA A 93 9.58 3.00 10.63
C ALA A 93 9.81 4.52 10.75
N PHE A 94 10.73 4.98 11.63
CA PHE A 94 11.06 6.40 11.77
C PHE A 94 11.69 7.01 10.50
N ALA A 95 12.32 6.19 9.66
CA ALA A 95 12.88 6.66 8.38
C ALA A 95 11.80 7.29 7.49
N TYR A 96 10.60 6.73 7.50
CA TYR A 96 9.46 7.27 6.75
C TYR A 96 8.92 8.58 7.32
N VAL A 97 8.97 8.77 8.64
CA VAL A 97 8.57 10.03 9.29
C VAL A 97 9.52 11.16 8.88
N ILE A 98 10.83 10.89 8.88
CA ILE A 98 11.86 11.86 8.45
C ILE A 98 11.69 12.20 6.97
N ALA A 99 11.48 11.20 6.12
CA ALA A 99 11.24 11.40 4.69
C ALA A 99 9.96 12.21 4.46
N GLY A 100 8.87 11.89 5.15
CA GLY A 100 7.60 12.62 5.09
C GLY A 100 7.76 14.09 5.48
N ALA A 101 8.50 14.40 6.56
CA ALA A 101 8.79 15.77 6.96
C ALA A 101 9.56 16.55 5.87
N ARG A 102 10.48 15.90 5.17
CA ARG A 102 11.20 16.48 4.03
C ARG A 102 10.29 16.79 2.85
N VAL A 103 9.42 15.85 2.51
CA VAL A 103 8.45 16.03 1.41
C VAL A 103 7.49 17.17 1.69
N CYS A 104 7.20 17.49 2.96
CA CYS A 104 6.38 18.65 3.35
C CYS A 104 6.93 19.99 2.86
N THR A 105 8.23 20.09 2.61
CA THR A 105 8.88 21.32 2.12
C THR A 105 8.95 21.40 0.59
N GLU A 106 8.64 20.31 -0.11
CA GLU A 106 8.71 20.25 -1.57
C GLU A 106 7.38 20.67 -2.22
N ARG A 107 7.47 21.31 -3.39
CA ARG A 107 6.29 21.64 -4.20
C ARG A 107 5.76 20.40 -4.88
N GLN A 108 4.55 19.99 -4.52
CA GLN A 108 3.92 18.83 -5.12
C GLN A 108 3.28 19.16 -6.49
N PRO A 109 3.41 18.27 -7.48
CA PRO A 109 2.73 18.43 -8.76
C PRO A 109 1.21 18.35 -8.57
N ARG A 110 0.47 18.88 -9.54
CA ARG A 110 -0.96 18.64 -9.66
C ARG A 110 -1.18 17.36 -10.46
N LEU A 111 -1.91 16.43 -9.89
CA LEU A 111 -2.23 15.14 -10.45
C LEU A 111 -3.72 15.08 -10.79
N THR A 112 -4.08 14.28 -11.78
CA THR A 112 -5.47 14.00 -12.14
C THR A 112 -5.64 12.50 -12.25
N LEU A 113 -6.63 11.97 -11.53
CA LEU A 113 -7.10 10.59 -11.65
C LEU A 113 -8.35 10.59 -12.51
N SER A 114 -8.37 9.77 -13.55
CA SER A 114 -9.58 9.46 -14.32
C SER A 114 -9.90 7.99 -14.11
N THR A 115 -11.13 7.69 -13.74
CA THR A 115 -11.62 6.34 -13.50
C THR A 115 -12.42 5.80 -14.68
N ASP A 116 -12.59 4.48 -14.76
CA ASP A 116 -13.28 3.82 -15.88
C ASP A 116 -14.78 4.21 -15.96
N ASP A 117 -15.39 4.59 -14.83
CA ASP A 117 -16.75 5.11 -14.78
C ASP A 117 -16.85 6.60 -15.17
N GLY A 118 -15.74 7.21 -15.65
CA GLY A 118 -15.69 8.56 -16.19
C GLY A 118 -15.54 9.67 -15.15
N ARG A 119 -15.34 9.36 -13.88
CA ARG A 119 -15.03 10.37 -12.85
C ARG A 119 -13.61 10.93 -13.06
N VAL A 120 -13.45 12.21 -12.80
CA VAL A 120 -12.15 12.90 -12.89
C VAL A 120 -11.91 13.65 -11.59
N VAL A 121 -10.86 13.28 -10.87
CA VAL A 121 -10.51 13.86 -9.58
C VAL A 121 -9.10 14.43 -9.64
N ALA A 122 -8.92 15.69 -9.21
CA ALA A 122 -7.63 16.34 -9.15
C ALA A 122 -7.09 16.40 -7.74
N GLY A 123 -5.79 16.15 -7.57
CA GLY A 123 -5.11 16.17 -6.28
C GLY A 123 -3.62 16.48 -6.38
N ARG A 124 -2.90 16.23 -5.31
CA ARG A 124 -1.45 16.41 -5.19
C ARG A 124 -0.73 15.10 -4.86
N SER A 125 -1.45 14.13 -4.32
CA SER A 125 -0.96 12.78 -4.06
C SER A 125 -2.11 11.81 -4.24
N ILE A 126 -1.81 10.65 -4.79
CA ILE A 126 -2.78 9.58 -5.00
C ILE A 126 -2.15 8.30 -4.44
N LEU A 127 -2.91 7.61 -3.61
CA LEU A 127 -2.57 6.27 -3.15
C LEU A 127 -3.57 5.28 -3.72
N PHE A 128 -3.06 4.16 -4.20
CA PHE A 128 -3.82 3.02 -4.68
C PHE A 128 -3.63 1.84 -3.73
N GLY A 129 -4.70 1.14 -3.41
CA GLY A 129 -4.70 -0.04 -2.57
C GLY A 129 -5.41 -1.20 -3.24
N ASN A 130 -4.74 -2.36 -3.25
CA ASN A 130 -5.29 -3.66 -3.61
C ASN A 130 -5.77 -4.43 -2.37
N GLY A 131 -5.68 -3.84 -1.20
CA GLY A 131 -6.09 -4.39 0.07
C GLY A 131 -6.14 -3.29 1.11
N ARG A 132 -6.64 -3.63 2.29
CA ARG A 132 -6.97 -2.65 3.36
C ARG A 132 -5.74 -2.01 3.99
N ARG A 133 -4.59 -2.71 3.98
CA ARG A 133 -3.43 -2.33 4.80
C ARG A 133 -2.46 -1.43 4.07
N TYR A 134 -1.98 -0.42 4.80
CA TYR A 134 -0.93 0.49 4.37
C TYR A 134 0.13 0.63 5.46
N GLY A 135 1.40 0.67 5.06
CA GLY A 135 2.51 0.94 5.97
C GLY A 135 2.68 -0.03 7.14
N GLY A 136 2.09 -1.21 7.09
CA GLY A 136 2.15 -2.26 8.10
C GLY A 136 0.78 -2.61 8.69
N PRO A 137 0.51 -2.29 9.97
CA PRO A 137 -0.73 -2.71 10.63
C PRO A 137 -1.93 -1.80 10.36
N LEU A 138 -1.74 -0.66 9.70
CA LEU A 138 -2.80 0.33 9.53
C LEU A 138 -3.80 -0.14 8.48
N ASN A 139 -5.09 -0.16 8.84
CA ASN A 139 -6.16 -0.24 7.87
C ASN A 139 -6.32 1.16 7.26
N PHE A 140 -6.07 1.27 5.96
CA PHE A 140 -6.07 2.54 5.26
C PHE A 140 -7.25 2.61 4.28
N PHE A 141 -7.44 1.56 3.50
CA PHE A 141 -8.56 1.40 2.59
C PHE A 141 -9.58 0.50 3.28
N ALA A 142 -10.59 1.09 3.90
CA ALA A 142 -11.49 0.35 4.80
C ALA A 142 -12.32 -0.73 4.09
N GLU A 143 -12.62 -0.51 2.81
CA GLU A 143 -13.53 -1.34 2.01
C GLU A 143 -12.79 -2.20 0.97
N ALA A 144 -11.46 -2.02 0.81
CA ALA A 144 -10.68 -2.75 -0.18
C ALA A 144 -10.65 -4.25 0.09
N ASP A 145 -10.70 -5.03 -0.98
CA ASP A 145 -10.50 -6.47 -0.97
C ASP A 145 -9.57 -6.88 -2.10
N ASN A 146 -8.66 -7.79 -1.85
CA ASN A 146 -7.59 -8.13 -2.78
C ASN A 146 -7.94 -9.26 -3.76
N ASP A 147 -9.23 -9.61 -3.90
CA ASP A 147 -9.76 -10.60 -4.84
C ASP A 147 -11.12 -10.19 -5.46
N ASP A 148 -11.45 -8.89 -5.44
CA ASP A 148 -12.72 -8.36 -5.98
C ASP A 148 -12.60 -7.72 -7.37
N GLY A 149 -11.39 -7.69 -7.95
CA GLY A 149 -11.11 -7.10 -9.26
C GLY A 149 -11.08 -5.56 -9.25
N LEU A 150 -11.15 -4.91 -8.08
CA LEU A 150 -11.20 -3.46 -7.95
C LEU A 150 -9.90 -2.90 -7.35
N LEU A 151 -9.53 -1.73 -7.79
CA LEU A 151 -8.40 -0.98 -7.25
C LEU A 151 -8.92 0.27 -6.55
N ASP A 152 -8.78 0.30 -5.23
CA ASP A 152 -9.15 1.47 -4.44
C ASP A 152 -8.15 2.61 -4.61
N ALA A 153 -8.65 3.85 -4.61
CA ALA A 153 -7.82 5.03 -4.71
C ALA A 153 -8.24 6.11 -3.71
N VAL A 154 -7.26 6.72 -3.05
CA VAL A 154 -7.43 7.91 -2.21
C VAL A 154 -6.69 9.08 -2.84
N VAL A 155 -7.41 10.15 -3.17
CA VAL A 155 -6.86 11.36 -3.79
C VAL A 155 -6.76 12.47 -2.77
N PHE A 156 -5.55 12.85 -2.40
CA PHE A 156 -5.29 13.96 -1.48
C PHE A 156 -5.24 15.28 -2.24
N LYS A 157 -6.18 16.15 -1.95
CA LYS A 157 -6.33 17.46 -2.61
C LYS A 157 -5.49 18.58 -1.97
N HIS A 158 -5.15 18.42 -0.69
CA HIS A 158 -4.55 19.45 0.14
C HIS A 158 -3.02 19.38 0.23
N SER A 159 -2.44 20.24 1.05
CA SER A 159 -1.02 20.25 1.36
C SER A 159 -0.62 19.05 2.22
N ILE A 160 0.65 18.67 2.19
CA ILE A 160 1.15 17.49 2.91
C ILE A 160 0.86 17.51 4.42
N PRO A 161 0.97 18.65 5.14
CA PRO A 161 0.55 18.68 6.54
C PRO A 161 -0.91 18.29 6.77
N SER A 162 -1.80 18.68 5.85
CA SER A 162 -3.21 18.27 5.87
C SER A 162 -3.35 16.78 5.62
N ILE A 163 -2.61 16.23 4.63
CA ILE A 163 -2.58 14.80 4.32
C ILE A 163 -2.20 13.98 5.56
N ILE A 164 -1.17 14.41 6.30
CA ILE A 164 -0.75 13.74 7.54
C ILE A 164 -1.90 13.72 8.55
N GLY A 165 -2.59 14.84 8.73
CA GLY A 165 -3.76 14.92 9.60
C GLY A 165 -4.89 13.99 9.18
N GLU A 166 -5.19 13.94 7.89
CA GLU A 166 -6.20 13.06 7.30
C GLU A 166 -5.83 11.58 7.51
N CYS A 167 -4.56 11.20 7.29
CA CYS A 167 -4.07 9.86 7.54
C CYS A 167 -4.15 9.44 9.02
N LEU A 168 -3.83 10.35 9.95
CA LEU A 168 -3.96 10.10 11.38
C LEU A 168 -5.42 9.90 11.78
N MET A 169 -6.32 10.72 11.26
CA MET A 169 -7.76 10.57 11.49
C MET A 169 -8.29 9.26 10.92
N ALA A 170 -7.89 8.89 9.70
CA ALA A 170 -8.25 7.62 9.09
C ALA A 170 -7.76 6.43 9.94
N ALA A 171 -6.53 6.48 10.46
CA ALA A 171 -5.98 5.44 11.33
C ALA A 171 -6.82 5.23 12.61
N VAL A 172 -7.37 6.32 13.18
CA VAL A 172 -8.25 6.26 14.37
C VAL A 172 -9.64 5.70 14.01
N HIS A 173 -10.15 5.98 12.81
CA HIS A 173 -11.49 5.58 12.38
C HIS A 173 -11.53 4.27 11.59
N GLY A 174 -10.42 3.54 11.51
CA GLY A 174 -10.36 2.23 10.84
C GLY A 174 -10.15 2.29 9.33
N GLY A 175 -9.69 3.42 8.79
CA GLY A 175 -9.37 3.63 7.39
C GLY A 175 -10.17 4.76 6.73
N PHE A 176 -9.91 4.99 5.45
CA PHE A 176 -10.72 5.86 4.60
C PHE A 176 -11.97 5.10 4.13
N HIS A 177 -13.12 5.77 4.18
CA HIS A 177 -14.41 5.24 3.74
C HIS A 177 -14.97 6.11 2.62
N SER A 178 -15.48 5.51 1.57
CA SER A 178 -15.96 6.17 0.34
C SER A 178 -17.01 7.28 0.55
N ARG A 179 -17.74 7.24 1.65
CA ARG A 179 -18.89 8.15 1.89
C ARG A 179 -18.69 9.15 3.03
N ARG A 180 -17.57 9.15 3.74
CA ARG A 180 -17.46 9.92 5.01
C ARG A 180 -16.54 11.13 4.98
N HIS A 181 -15.71 11.28 3.97
CA HIS A 181 -14.75 12.38 3.94
C HIS A 181 -15.04 13.28 2.74
N GLY A 182 -15.64 14.42 2.96
CA GLY A 182 -16.05 15.38 1.92
C GLY A 182 -14.92 15.98 1.07
N SER A 183 -13.67 15.66 1.37
CA SER A 183 -12.47 16.03 0.60
C SER A 183 -11.82 14.82 -0.11
N LEU A 184 -12.33 13.62 0.12
CA LEU A 184 -11.83 12.37 -0.45
C LEU A 184 -12.91 11.76 -1.33
N GLU A 185 -12.59 11.55 -2.60
CA GLU A 185 -13.39 10.78 -3.54
C GLU A 185 -12.58 9.51 -3.85
N TYR A 186 -13.22 8.38 -3.65
CA TYR A 186 -12.76 7.08 -4.09
C TYR A 186 -13.02 6.92 -5.57
#